data_3e4a8d00a63818922c30537eb1cf13b6
#
_entry.id   3e4a8d00a63818922c30537eb1cf13b6
#
_cell.length_a   1.000
_cell.length_b   1.000
_cell.length_c   1.000
_cell.angle_alpha   90.00
_cell.angle_beta   90.00
_cell.angle_gamma   90.00
#
_symmetry.space_group_name_H-M   'P 1'
#
loop_
_entity.id
_entity.type
_entity.pdbx_description
1 polymer ?
#
loop_
_entity_poly.entity_id
_entity_poly.type
_entity_poly.pdbx_seq_one_letter_code
_entity_poly.pdbx_strand_id
1 'polypeptide(L)'
;MSTVTNQPSAWSPLRRSVFRGLWIASLASNVGTWMQNVAAAWLMTELSASALMIALVQAATNLPVFVLAVPSGALADIVDRRRLLLVAQGWMLLVAAALAAATYAGLTTPWLLLTMTFLLGLGSALNAPAWQAMTPELVPRQEVPAAVALSGVSMNAARAVGPAVGGLVVAAAGPAAAFLLNAFSFLGVLFVLVRWRRPREESALPAERLLGAMRAGVSYVRHSPALRAVLVRAAAYVVGASSLLALLPVLVKQDTGLGPAHYGILLACFGAGAVLGVLLLPALTPWLDADRTLTASTLVLAAATLGVAWLPYFALRCAFLVPAGAAWLAALTRLNAAAQASAPRWVRARALAVYVLVFFGGMAAGSMLWGFVAARAGVAVALTASAAWLLVGLPTGLRFRLPRGEGTDLEPSRHWPEMATMPGIERDRGPVLVTVEYRIDPARTGEFMAAVQPLGQSRLRDGALWWEVFQDAADPARLVEAFLVESLVEHLRQHERVTKADRVAQQQVRAFHRADEPPAVSHLVAGFERPTRNPTDRPAAGRPQDPPS
;
A
#
# COMPACT_ATOMS: atom_id res chain seq x y z
N MET A 1 33.76 -23.86 -19.83
CA MET A 1 34.07 -23.59 -18.41
C MET A 1 32.89 -22.81 -17.84
N SER A 2 31.98 -23.49 -17.18
CA SER A 2 30.86 -22.87 -16.48
C SER A 2 31.39 -22.24 -15.20
N THR A 3 31.41 -20.92 -15.14
CA THR A 3 31.66 -20.17 -13.91
C THR A 3 30.48 -20.46 -12.96
N VAL A 4 30.71 -21.33 -11.99
CA VAL A 4 29.85 -21.52 -10.83
C VAL A 4 29.85 -20.16 -10.12
N THR A 5 28.84 -19.32 -10.36
CA THR A 5 28.61 -18.12 -9.59
C THR A 5 28.26 -18.57 -8.18
N ASN A 6 29.23 -18.45 -7.29
CA ASN A 6 29.08 -18.75 -5.87
C ASN A 6 28.03 -17.79 -5.30
N GLN A 7 26.75 -18.21 -5.29
CA GLN A 7 25.68 -17.39 -4.73
C GLN A 7 25.99 -17.14 -3.25
N PRO A 8 25.96 -15.88 -2.80
CA PRO A 8 26.25 -15.57 -1.40
C PRO A 8 25.22 -16.29 -0.50
N SER A 9 25.73 -16.87 0.59
CA SER A 9 24.88 -17.54 1.61
C SER A 9 23.77 -16.61 2.07
N ALA A 10 22.57 -17.15 2.34
CA ALA A 10 21.43 -16.41 2.88
C ALA A 10 21.78 -15.61 4.17
N TRP A 11 22.82 -16.01 4.89
CA TRP A 11 23.32 -15.37 6.12
C TRP A 11 24.49 -14.42 5.89
N SER A 12 24.96 -14.26 4.64
CA SER A 12 26.12 -13.41 4.33
C SER A 12 26.00 -11.95 4.79
N PRO A 13 24.81 -11.29 4.74
CA PRO A 13 24.66 -9.91 5.21
C PRO A 13 25.01 -9.74 6.70
N LEU A 14 24.79 -10.75 7.53
CA LEU A 14 25.10 -10.69 8.97
C LEU A 14 26.62 -10.66 9.27
N ARG A 15 27.48 -10.95 8.29
CA ARG A 15 28.94 -10.77 8.42
C ARG A 15 29.32 -9.29 8.41
N ARG A 16 28.48 -8.40 7.89
CA ARG A 16 28.65 -6.95 7.89
C ARG A 16 28.27 -6.38 9.24
N SER A 17 29.21 -5.75 9.94
CA SER A 17 29.02 -5.27 11.31
C SER A 17 27.85 -4.30 11.45
N VAL A 18 27.73 -3.35 10.50
CA VAL A 18 26.65 -2.36 10.49
C VAL A 18 25.29 -3.02 10.24
N PHE A 19 25.18 -3.87 9.21
CA PHE A 19 23.92 -4.60 8.93
C PHE A 19 23.53 -5.48 10.10
N ARG A 20 24.46 -6.27 10.66
CA ARG A 20 24.22 -7.12 11.83
C ARG A 20 23.73 -6.32 13.02
N GLY A 21 24.39 -5.19 13.34
CA GLY A 21 23.99 -4.33 14.46
C GLY A 21 22.57 -3.77 14.28
N LEU A 22 22.27 -3.26 13.09
CA LEU A 22 20.92 -2.76 12.76
C LEU A 22 19.88 -3.88 12.73
N TRP A 23 20.22 -5.07 12.24
CA TRP A 23 19.31 -6.20 12.21
C TRP A 23 18.92 -6.67 13.61
N ILE A 24 19.90 -6.82 14.52
CA ILE A 24 19.64 -7.19 15.93
C ILE A 24 18.82 -6.11 16.64
N ALA A 25 19.21 -4.83 16.49
CA ALA A 25 18.49 -3.72 17.09
C ALA A 25 17.05 -3.61 16.54
N SER A 26 16.86 -3.83 15.24
CA SER A 26 15.55 -3.86 14.60
C SER A 26 14.70 -5.03 15.08
N LEU A 27 15.26 -6.22 15.26
CA LEU A 27 14.55 -7.37 15.83
C LEU A 27 14.03 -7.04 17.23
N ALA A 28 14.89 -6.50 18.09
CA ALA A 28 14.50 -6.08 19.45
C ALA A 28 13.42 -4.98 19.41
N SER A 29 13.56 -3.98 18.52
CA SER A 29 12.58 -2.91 18.36
C SER A 29 11.24 -3.41 17.81
N ASN A 30 11.24 -4.35 16.88
CA ASN A 30 10.02 -4.96 16.36
C ASN A 30 9.30 -5.78 17.46
N VAL A 31 10.04 -6.55 18.27
CA VAL A 31 9.47 -7.24 19.45
C VAL A 31 8.88 -6.23 20.43
N GLY A 32 9.61 -5.16 20.77
CA GLY A 32 9.14 -4.08 21.62
C GLY A 32 7.86 -3.42 21.12
N THR A 33 7.75 -3.19 19.82
CA THR A 33 6.55 -2.62 19.18
C THR A 33 5.34 -3.57 19.32
N TRP A 34 5.51 -4.89 19.13
CA TRP A 34 4.44 -5.85 19.36
C TRP A 34 4.03 -5.95 20.83
N MET A 35 5.00 -5.90 21.74
CA MET A 35 4.73 -5.83 23.19
C MET A 35 3.90 -4.59 23.53
N GLN A 36 4.27 -3.44 22.99
CA GLN A 36 3.54 -2.18 23.19
C GLN A 36 2.11 -2.25 22.67
N ASN A 37 1.89 -2.86 21.50
CA ASN A 37 0.54 -3.02 20.94
C ASN A 37 -0.34 -3.87 21.88
N VAL A 38 0.21 -4.95 22.47
CA VAL A 38 -0.48 -5.76 23.47
C VAL A 38 -0.79 -4.94 24.72
N ALA A 39 0.20 -4.20 25.22
CA ALA A 39 0.05 -3.38 26.42
C ALA A 39 -0.98 -2.26 26.23
N ALA A 40 -0.97 -1.57 25.09
CA ALA A 40 -1.92 -0.52 24.79
C ALA A 40 -3.36 -1.07 24.67
N ALA A 41 -3.53 -2.18 23.95
CA ALA A 41 -4.85 -2.81 23.82
C ALA A 41 -5.37 -3.32 25.17
N TRP A 42 -4.51 -3.92 25.98
CA TRP A 42 -4.90 -4.40 27.33
C TRP A 42 -5.20 -3.25 28.28
N LEU A 43 -4.32 -2.24 28.36
CA LEU A 43 -4.54 -1.05 29.20
C LEU A 43 -5.86 -0.36 28.87
N MET A 44 -6.23 -0.27 27.59
CA MET A 44 -7.52 0.31 27.22
C MET A 44 -8.69 -0.51 27.80
N THR A 45 -8.57 -1.83 27.95
CA THR A 45 -9.61 -2.65 28.61
C THR A 45 -9.74 -2.38 30.11
N GLU A 46 -8.69 -1.88 30.73
CA GLU A 46 -8.69 -1.46 32.15
C GLU A 46 -9.24 -0.03 32.32
N LEU A 47 -8.93 0.85 31.36
CA LEU A 47 -9.34 2.25 31.39
C LEU A 47 -10.78 2.49 30.91
N SER A 48 -11.33 1.59 30.09
CA SER A 48 -12.66 1.77 29.50
C SER A 48 -13.39 0.42 29.35
N ALA A 49 -14.67 0.41 29.69
CA ALA A 49 -15.57 -0.71 29.41
C ALA A 49 -16.09 -0.71 27.95
N SER A 50 -15.85 0.34 27.19
CA SER A 50 -16.37 0.48 25.82
C SER A 50 -15.55 -0.34 24.82
N ALA A 51 -16.20 -1.31 24.17
CA ALA A 51 -15.59 -2.08 23.09
C ALA A 51 -15.12 -1.19 21.93
N LEU A 52 -15.80 -0.06 21.67
CA LEU A 52 -15.39 0.92 20.69
C LEU A 52 -14.03 1.56 21.07
N MET A 53 -13.85 2.00 22.31
CA MET A 53 -12.58 2.59 22.76
C MET A 53 -11.42 1.61 22.65
N ILE A 54 -11.66 0.34 22.96
CA ILE A 54 -10.66 -0.71 22.83
C ILE A 54 -10.30 -0.96 21.35
N ALA A 55 -11.30 -1.02 20.47
CA ALA A 55 -11.07 -1.16 19.03
C ALA A 55 -10.39 0.07 18.39
N LEU A 56 -10.61 1.28 18.94
CA LEU A 56 -9.94 2.49 18.51
C LEU A 56 -8.42 2.48 18.72
N VAL A 57 -7.89 1.67 19.63
CA VAL A 57 -6.43 1.47 19.76
C VAL A 57 -5.84 0.94 18.45
N GLN A 58 -6.50 -0.07 17.85
CA GLN A 58 -6.09 -0.63 16.57
C GLN A 58 -6.25 0.39 15.43
N ALA A 59 -7.33 1.18 15.46
CA ALA A 59 -7.53 2.26 14.48
C ALA A 59 -6.44 3.35 14.63
N ALA A 60 -6.12 3.77 15.87
CA ALA A 60 -5.07 4.75 16.16
C ALA A 60 -3.67 4.28 15.71
N THR A 61 -3.41 2.97 15.75
CA THR A 61 -2.17 2.38 15.23
C THR A 61 -2.08 2.46 13.70
N ASN A 62 -3.19 2.22 12.99
CA ASN A 62 -3.21 2.10 11.53
C ASN A 62 -3.48 3.43 10.80
N LEU A 63 -4.26 4.33 11.40
CA LEU A 63 -4.67 5.60 10.79
C LEU A 63 -3.50 6.49 10.39
N PRO A 64 -2.40 6.63 11.17
CA PRO A 64 -1.22 7.39 10.75
C PRO A 64 -0.58 6.86 9.47
N VAL A 65 -0.50 5.54 9.35
CA VAL A 65 0.06 4.90 8.15
C VAL A 65 -0.83 5.18 6.93
N PHE A 66 -2.16 5.16 7.10
CA PHE A 66 -3.11 5.56 6.07
C PHE A 66 -2.88 7.01 5.63
N VAL A 67 -2.83 7.95 6.58
CA VAL A 67 -2.69 9.40 6.30
C VAL A 67 -1.33 9.71 5.65
N LEU A 68 -0.27 9.06 6.13
CA LEU A 68 1.10 9.33 5.68
C LEU A 68 1.60 8.38 4.59
N ALA A 69 0.79 7.41 4.09
CA ALA A 69 1.23 6.41 3.10
C ALA A 69 1.91 7.04 1.88
N VAL A 70 1.34 8.11 1.34
CA VAL A 70 1.89 8.81 0.18
C VAL A 70 2.97 9.83 0.57
N PRO A 71 2.76 10.71 1.55
CA PRO A 71 3.79 11.69 1.97
C PRO A 71 5.08 11.05 2.49
N SER A 72 5.01 9.93 3.22
CA SER A 72 6.19 9.29 3.80
C SER A 72 7.12 8.70 2.75
N GLY A 73 6.58 8.12 1.68
CA GLY A 73 7.37 7.62 0.55
C GLY A 73 8.14 8.75 -0.14
N ALA A 74 7.43 9.85 -0.44
CA ALA A 74 8.05 11.02 -1.05
C ALA A 74 9.13 11.66 -0.16
N LEU A 75 8.87 11.71 1.16
CA LEU A 75 9.84 12.24 2.11
C LEU A 75 11.11 11.37 2.19
N ALA A 76 10.97 10.04 2.11
CA ALA A 76 12.09 9.10 2.07
C ALA A 76 12.96 9.20 0.81
N ASP A 77 12.40 9.75 -0.29
CA ASP A 77 13.15 10.00 -1.54
C ASP A 77 13.87 11.35 -1.54
N ILE A 78 13.30 12.37 -0.84
CA ILE A 78 13.82 13.75 -0.84
C ILE A 78 14.83 13.97 0.31
N VAL A 79 14.53 13.43 1.50
CA VAL A 79 15.33 13.65 2.71
C VAL A 79 16.38 12.55 2.86
N ASP A 80 17.54 12.90 3.45
CA ASP A 80 18.53 11.90 3.83
C ASP A 80 17.93 10.83 4.73
N ARG A 81 17.94 9.57 4.24
CA ARG A 81 17.28 8.41 4.87
C ARG A 81 17.74 8.17 6.31
N ARG A 82 19.05 8.38 6.58
CA ARG A 82 19.59 8.26 7.94
C ARG A 82 19.02 9.33 8.87
N ARG A 83 18.92 10.59 8.40
CA ARG A 83 18.31 11.68 9.19
C ARG A 83 16.84 11.42 9.45
N LEU A 84 16.11 10.99 8.43
CA LEU A 84 14.70 10.65 8.56
C LEU A 84 14.47 9.53 9.59
N LEU A 85 15.30 8.47 9.56
CA LEU A 85 15.24 7.39 10.55
C LEU A 85 15.61 7.85 11.95
N LEU A 86 16.64 8.70 12.11
CA LEU A 86 16.99 9.26 13.43
C LEU A 86 15.86 10.08 14.02
N VAL A 87 15.19 10.92 13.22
CA VAL A 87 14.04 11.71 13.65
C VAL A 87 12.86 10.79 14.01
N ALA A 88 12.50 9.83 13.15
CA ALA A 88 11.38 8.92 13.40
C ALA A 88 11.60 8.05 14.64
N GLN A 89 12.79 7.49 14.81
CA GLN A 89 13.16 6.65 15.96
C GLN A 89 13.25 7.48 17.25
N GLY A 90 13.82 8.70 17.19
CA GLY A 90 13.85 9.63 18.32
C GLY A 90 12.46 10.06 18.75
N TRP A 91 11.58 10.35 17.79
CA TRP A 91 10.17 10.63 18.03
C TRP A 91 9.46 9.46 18.74
N MET A 92 9.61 8.24 18.21
CA MET A 92 8.99 7.05 18.81
C MET A 92 9.53 6.76 20.22
N LEU A 93 10.83 6.96 20.45
CA LEU A 93 11.44 6.87 21.79
C LEU A 93 10.78 7.85 22.76
N LEU A 94 10.68 9.13 22.40
CA LEU A 94 10.11 10.16 23.26
C LEU A 94 8.65 9.89 23.59
N VAL A 95 7.84 9.51 22.59
CA VAL A 95 6.41 9.21 22.80
C VAL A 95 6.23 7.94 23.64
N ALA A 96 7.01 6.89 23.40
CA ALA A 96 6.94 5.66 24.19
C ALA A 96 7.38 5.88 25.65
N ALA A 97 8.45 6.66 25.87
CA ALA A 97 8.91 7.02 27.20
C ALA A 97 7.89 7.92 27.95
N ALA A 98 7.28 8.89 27.27
CA ALA A 98 6.23 9.72 27.82
C ALA A 98 4.99 8.89 28.21
N LEU A 99 4.58 7.94 27.35
CA LEU A 99 3.47 7.03 27.66
C LEU A 99 3.80 6.12 28.84
N ALA A 100 5.03 5.58 28.90
CA ALA A 100 5.47 4.78 30.04
C ALA A 100 5.43 5.56 31.36
N ALA A 101 5.96 6.79 31.35
CA ALA A 101 5.96 7.68 32.53
C ALA A 101 4.54 8.05 32.96
N ALA A 102 3.67 8.44 32.03
CA ALA A 102 2.28 8.75 32.31
C ALA A 102 1.51 7.55 32.89
N THR A 103 1.78 6.35 32.34
CA THR A 103 1.13 5.11 32.83
C THR A 103 1.64 4.72 34.21
N TYR A 104 2.93 4.84 34.45
CA TYR A 104 3.52 4.59 35.77
C TYR A 104 2.98 5.54 36.83
N ALA A 105 2.80 6.83 36.48
CA ALA A 105 2.23 7.86 37.34
C ALA A 105 0.70 7.75 37.53
N GLY A 106 0.01 6.81 36.88
CA GLY A 106 -1.44 6.68 36.93
C GLY A 106 -2.22 7.81 36.22
N LEU A 107 -1.56 8.56 35.35
CA LEU A 107 -2.14 9.71 34.64
C LEU A 107 -2.73 9.35 33.28
N THR A 108 -2.64 8.08 32.86
CA THR A 108 -3.10 7.65 31.55
C THR A 108 -4.63 7.58 31.49
N THR A 109 -5.22 8.41 30.65
CA THR A 109 -6.64 8.35 30.31
C THR A 109 -6.85 7.62 28.97
N PRO A 110 -8.07 7.15 28.62
CA PRO A 110 -8.36 6.55 27.34
C PRO A 110 -7.92 7.42 26.14
N TRP A 111 -8.20 8.71 26.20
CA TRP A 111 -7.84 9.65 25.13
C TRP A 111 -6.34 9.91 25.04
N LEU A 112 -5.64 9.98 26.18
CA LEU A 112 -4.18 10.10 26.19
C LEU A 112 -3.54 8.86 25.54
N LEU A 113 -4.02 7.67 25.89
CA LEU A 113 -3.52 6.41 25.30
C LEU A 113 -3.74 6.38 23.79
N LEU A 114 -4.92 6.75 23.29
CA LEU A 114 -5.21 6.83 21.86
C LEU A 114 -4.30 7.85 21.16
N THR A 115 -4.12 9.03 21.74
CA THR A 115 -3.25 10.08 21.20
C THR A 115 -1.80 9.62 21.14
N MET A 116 -1.26 9.04 22.20
CA MET A 116 0.11 8.54 22.21
C MET A 116 0.30 7.36 21.22
N THR A 117 -0.68 6.47 21.12
CA THR A 117 -0.66 5.39 20.11
C THR A 117 -0.67 5.94 18.69
N PHE A 118 -1.47 6.96 18.41
CA PHE A 118 -1.49 7.66 17.13
C PHE A 118 -0.15 8.33 16.82
N LEU A 119 0.44 9.02 17.78
CA LEU A 119 1.75 9.68 17.65
C LEU A 119 2.89 8.66 17.39
N LEU A 120 2.85 7.48 18.03
CA LEU A 120 3.77 6.38 17.72
C LEU A 120 3.56 5.87 16.29
N GLY A 121 2.31 5.75 15.87
CA GLY A 121 1.94 5.38 14.51
C GLY A 121 2.50 6.35 13.46
N LEU A 122 2.55 7.67 13.74
CA LEU A 122 3.18 8.67 12.85
C LEU A 122 4.68 8.38 12.67
N GLY A 123 5.38 8.09 13.75
CA GLY A 123 6.79 7.69 13.69
C GLY A 123 6.99 6.40 12.87
N SER A 124 6.16 5.40 13.09
CA SER A 124 6.19 4.13 12.34
C SER A 124 5.93 4.32 10.85
N ALA A 125 4.98 5.20 10.47
CA ALA A 125 4.65 5.51 9.09
C ALA A 125 5.82 6.16 8.33
N LEU A 126 6.61 6.98 9.00
CA LEU A 126 7.84 7.59 8.44
C LEU A 126 9.02 6.61 8.42
N ASN A 127 9.10 5.75 9.42
CA ASN A 127 10.18 4.78 9.58
C ASN A 127 10.20 3.71 8.49
N ALA A 128 9.03 3.15 8.13
CA ALA A 128 8.93 2.00 7.25
C ALA A 128 9.52 2.21 5.84
N PRO A 129 9.17 3.27 5.07
CA PRO A 129 9.75 3.48 3.74
C PRO A 129 11.24 3.84 3.81
N ALA A 130 11.66 4.63 4.81
CA ALA A 130 13.05 4.99 5.01
C ALA A 130 13.92 3.75 5.30
N TRP A 131 13.41 2.81 6.11
CA TRP A 131 14.08 1.54 6.41
C TRP A 131 14.22 0.65 5.17
N GLN A 132 13.14 0.50 4.39
CA GLN A 132 13.17 -0.27 3.14
C GLN A 132 14.17 0.31 2.14
N ALA A 133 14.22 1.62 2.02
CA ALA A 133 15.14 2.31 1.12
C ALA A 133 16.60 2.24 1.59
N MET A 134 16.86 2.16 2.90
CA MET A 134 18.21 2.07 3.47
C MET A 134 18.81 0.66 3.36
N THR A 135 17.99 -0.40 3.46
CA THR A 135 18.48 -1.79 3.50
C THR A 135 19.45 -2.13 2.36
N PRO A 136 19.20 -1.76 1.08
CA PRO A 136 20.14 -2.01 -0.02
C PRO A 136 21.47 -1.23 0.09
N GLU A 137 21.52 -0.14 0.86
CA GLU A 137 22.75 0.66 1.04
C GLU A 137 23.73 0.04 2.05
N LEU A 138 23.26 -0.90 2.86
CA LEU A 138 24.04 -1.53 3.93
C LEU A 138 24.84 -2.74 3.46
N VAL A 139 24.56 -3.27 2.27
CA VAL A 139 25.14 -4.50 1.74
C VAL A 139 25.47 -4.35 0.25
N PRO A 140 26.45 -5.12 -0.29
CA PRO A 140 26.69 -5.18 -1.73
C PRO A 140 25.44 -5.65 -2.50
N ARG A 141 25.30 -5.21 -3.76
CA ARG A 141 24.13 -5.52 -4.61
C ARG A 141 23.78 -7.02 -4.68
N GLN A 142 24.78 -7.89 -4.64
CA GLN A 142 24.62 -9.35 -4.68
C GLN A 142 23.99 -9.92 -3.39
N GLU A 143 24.15 -9.24 -2.25
CA GLU A 143 23.61 -9.63 -0.95
C GLU A 143 22.24 -9.00 -0.65
N VAL A 144 21.75 -8.05 -1.46
CA VAL A 144 20.46 -7.34 -1.24
C VAL A 144 19.28 -8.29 -1.08
N PRO A 145 19.10 -9.33 -1.92
CA PRO A 145 17.98 -10.27 -1.75
C PRO A 145 18.01 -10.98 -0.39
N ALA A 146 19.21 -11.37 0.07
CA ALA A 146 19.41 -12.01 1.38
C ALA A 146 19.12 -11.02 2.54
N ALA A 147 19.55 -9.76 2.41
CA ALA A 147 19.29 -8.73 3.42
C ALA A 147 17.79 -8.42 3.56
N VAL A 148 17.06 -8.35 2.45
CA VAL A 148 15.59 -8.17 2.44
C VAL A 148 14.89 -9.38 3.07
N ALA A 149 15.34 -10.61 2.74
CA ALA A 149 14.80 -11.83 3.34
C ALA A 149 15.02 -11.85 4.86
N LEU A 150 16.22 -11.51 5.34
CA LEU A 150 16.54 -11.42 6.78
C LEU A 150 15.70 -10.36 7.50
N SER A 151 15.40 -9.22 6.86
CA SER A 151 14.50 -8.21 7.40
C SER A 151 13.08 -8.76 7.56
N GLY A 152 12.62 -9.55 6.59
CA GLY A 152 11.34 -10.28 6.67
C GLY A 152 11.31 -11.31 7.81
N VAL A 153 12.40 -12.04 8.01
CA VAL A 153 12.55 -13.00 9.14
C VAL A 153 12.43 -12.26 10.48
N SER A 154 13.13 -11.13 10.65
CA SER A 154 13.07 -10.30 11.85
C SER A 154 11.63 -9.87 12.18
N MET A 155 10.90 -9.36 11.17
CA MET A 155 9.53 -8.89 11.34
C MET A 155 8.56 -10.02 11.71
N ASN A 156 8.69 -11.19 11.06
CA ASN A 156 7.80 -12.32 11.33
C ASN A 156 8.13 -13.00 12.66
N ALA A 157 9.40 -13.11 13.06
CA ALA A 157 9.80 -13.59 14.37
C ALA A 157 9.25 -12.69 15.49
N ALA A 158 9.35 -11.37 15.33
CA ALA A 158 8.79 -10.41 16.27
C ALA A 158 7.26 -10.51 16.37
N ARG A 159 6.57 -10.73 15.27
CA ARG A 159 5.10 -10.93 15.23
C ARG A 159 4.68 -12.19 15.99
N ALA A 160 5.47 -13.28 15.92
CA ALA A 160 5.15 -14.53 16.60
C ALA A 160 5.47 -14.47 18.10
N VAL A 161 6.62 -13.88 18.47
CA VAL A 161 7.13 -13.90 19.86
C VAL A 161 6.70 -12.67 20.66
N GLY A 162 6.66 -11.50 20.00
CA GLY A 162 6.40 -10.22 20.66
C GLY A 162 5.12 -10.16 21.47
N PRO A 163 3.96 -10.62 20.95
CA PRO A 163 2.71 -10.61 21.72
C PRO A 163 2.76 -11.49 22.97
N ALA A 164 3.37 -12.70 22.90
CA ALA A 164 3.50 -13.56 24.05
C ALA A 164 4.35 -12.93 25.15
N VAL A 165 5.53 -12.41 24.76
CA VAL A 165 6.41 -11.68 25.69
C VAL A 165 5.71 -10.44 26.25
N GLY A 166 4.98 -9.71 25.40
CA GLY A 166 4.19 -8.53 25.80
C GLY A 166 3.13 -8.87 26.84
N GLY A 167 2.35 -9.93 26.60
CA GLY A 167 1.34 -10.40 27.56
C GLY A 167 1.92 -10.82 28.89
N LEU A 168 3.07 -11.53 28.88
CA LEU A 168 3.78 -11.92 30.09
C LEU A 168 4.34 -10.72 30.86
N VAL A 169 4.96 -9.75 30.18
CA VAL A 169 5.48 -8.52 30.78
C VAL A 169 4.34 -7.70 31.40
N VAL A 170 3.21 -7.56 30.69
CA VAL A 170 2.04 -6.85 31.21
C VAL A 170 1.47 -7.55 32.43
N ALA A 171 1.39 -8.92 32.42
CA ALA A 171 0.90 -9.68 33.55
C ALA A 171 1.82 -9.60 34.79
N ALA A 172 3.14 -9.55 34.58
CA ALA A 172 4.13 -9.56 35.67
C ALA A 172 4.46 -8.16 36.22
N ALA A 173 4.51 -7.14 35.36
CA ALA A 173 5.02 -5.80 35.69
C ALA A 173 4.12 -4.64 35.22
N GLY A 174 2.96 -4.95 34.63
CA GLY A 174 2.00 -3.97 34.16
C GLY A 174 2.33 -3.37 32.78
N PRO A 175 1.37 -2.61 32.20
CA PRO A 175 1.53 -2.01 30.86
C PRO A 175 2.70 -1.02 30.77
N ALA A 176 2.97 -0.24 31.83
CA ALA A 176 4.05 0.73 31.89
C ALA A 176 5.42 0.11 31.59
N ALA A 177 5.68 -1.10 32.12
CA ALA A 177 6.92 -1.83 31.87
C ALA A 177 7.09 -2.19 30.39
N ALA A 178 6.03 -2.62 29.71
CA ALA A 178 6.07 -2.94 28.29
C ALA A 178 6.36 -1.68 27.44
N PHE A 179 5.78 -0.54 27.78
CA PHE A 179 6.06 0.75 27.11
C PHE A 179 7.50 1.19 27.33
N LEU A 180 8.02 1.04 28.55
CA LEU A 180 9.40 1.38 28.89
C LEU A 180 10.41 0.49 28.12
N LEU A 181 10.18 -0.83 28.10
CA LEU A 181 11.02 -1.77 27.34
C LEU A 181 11.01 -1.44 25.85
N ASN A 182 9.86 -1.06 25.28
CA ASN A 182 9.80 -0.62 23.90
C ASN A 182 10.58 0.69 23.70
N ALA A 183 10.49 1.66 24.59
CA ALA A 183 11.29 2.88 24.54
C ALA A 183 12.79 2.55 24.52
N PHE A 184 13.27 1.67 25.39
CA PHE A 184 14.65 1.22 25.38
C PHE A 184 15.08 0.53 24.08
N SER A 185 14.17 -0.21 23.43
CA SER A 185 14.46 -0.88 22.18
C SER A 185 14.84 0.10 21.04
N PHE A 186 14.25 1.30 21.02
CA PHE A 186 14.59 2.35 20.06
C PHE A 186 16.00 2.90 20.25
N LEU A 187 16.54 2.90 21.49
CA LEU A 187 17.90 3.34 21.76
C LEU A 187 18.94 2.48 21.02
N GLY A 188 18.70 1.17 20.92
CA GLY A 188 19.57 0.26 20.18
C GLY A 188 19.68 0.64 18.70
N VAL A 189 18.57 0.95 18.07
CA VAL A 189 18.52 1.39 16.67
C VAL A 189 19.20 2.75 16.51
N LEU A 190 18.88 3.72 17.37
CA LEU A 190 19.50 5.06 17.37
C LEU A 190 21.00 4.99 17.54
N PHE A 191 21.50 4.15 18.46
CA PHE A 191 22.91 3.98 18.70
C PHE A 191 23.67 3.53 17.45
N VAL A 192 23.14 2.53 16.73
CA VAL A 192 23.79 2.04 15.50
C VAL A 192 23.68 3.08 14.38
N LEU A 193 22.53 3.75 14.22
CA LEU A 193 22.33 4.79 13.20
C LEU A 193 23.24 6.01 13.42
N VAL A 194 23.49 6.42 14.68
CA VAL A 194 24.40 7.53 14.98
C VAL A 194 25.85 7.17 14.60
N ARG A 195 26.27 5.94 14.84
CA ARG A 195 27.62 5.46 14.50
C ARG A 195 27.83 5.21 13.01
N TRP A 196 26.75 4.91 12.27
CA TRP A 196 26.84 4.65 10.84
C TRP A 196 26.97 5.96 10.06
N ARG A 197 28.02 6.07 9.23
CA ARG A 197 28.21 7.18 8.29
C ARG A 197 27.81 6.71 6.89
N ARG A 198 26.79 7.34 6.33
CA ARG A 198 26.32 7.04 4.98
C ARG A 198 27.33 7.53 3.95
N PRO A 199 27.74 6.69 2.97
CA PRO A 199 28.46 7.17 1.78
C PRO A 199 27.52 8.12 1.01
N ARG A 200 27.97 9.31 0.65
CA ARG A 200 27.18 10.23 -0.20
C ARG A 200 27.18 9.69 -1.63
N GLU A 201 26.03 9.30 -2.14
CA GLU A 201 25.78 9.17 -3.57
C GLU A 201 25.10 10.47 -4.04
N GLU A 202 25.73 11.19 -4.97
CA GLU A 202 25.12 12.34 -5.64
C GLU A 202 24.08 11.81 -6.63
N SER A 203 22.81 12.15 -6.40
CA SER A 203 21.73 11.86 -7.34
C SER A 203 21.83 12.80 -8.54
N ALA A 204 22.00 12.25 -9.74
CA ALA A 204 22.23 13.00 -10.97
C ALA A 204 20.94 13.59 -11.61
N LEU A 205 19.75 13.33 -11.06
CA LEU A 205 18.47 13.77 -11.65
C LEU A 205 17.66 14.64 -10.71
N PRO A 206 17.02 15.73 -11.21
CA PRO A 206 16.09 16.55 -10.44
C PRO A 206 14.89 15.71 -9.97
N ALA A 207 14.43 15.92 -8.73
CA ALA A 207 13.26 15.28 -8.18
C ALA A 207 12.01 15.57 -9.02
N GLU A 208 11.22 14.52 -9.34
CA GLU A 208 9.91 14.70 -10.00
C GLU A 208 9.01 15.60 -9.15
N ARG A 209 8.21 16.45 -9.81
CA ARG A 209 7.20 17.27 -9.12
C ARG A 209 6.19 16.35 -8.42
N LEU A 210 6.12 16.40 -7.10
CA LEU A 210 5.28 15.56 -6.23
C LEU A 210 3.82 15.46 -6.71
N LEU A 211 3.22 16.59 -7.09
CA LEU A 211 1.81 16.66 -7.53
C LEU A 211 1.58 15.93 -8.88
N GLY A 212 2.52 16.05 -9.83
CA GLY A 212 2.45 15.33 -11.11
C GLY A 212 2.57 13.82 -10.91
N ALA A 213 3.50 13.41 -10.03
CA ALA A 213 3.70 12.03 -9.64
C ALA A 213 2.45 11.41 -8.98
N MET A 214 1.81 12.14 -8.06
CA MET A 214 0.57 11.69 -7.40
C MET A 214 -0.59 11.57 -8.40
N ARG A 215 -0.76 12.54 -9.31
CA ARG A 215 -1.80 12.51 -10.33
C ARG A 215 -1.64 11.31 -11.26
N ALA A 216 -0.43 11.04 -11.72
CA ALA A 216 -0.14 9.86 -12.55
C ALA A 216 -0.45 8.54 -11.82
N GLY A 217 -0.12 8.44 -10.52
CA GLY A 217 -0.47 7.28 -9.69
C GLY A 217 -1.97 7.07 -9.56
N VAL A 218 -2.74 8.13 -9.29
CA VAL A 218 -4.21 8.07 -9.17
C VAL A 218 -4.84 7.73 -10.51
N SER A 219 -4.35 8.34 -11.61
CA SER A 219 -4.83 8.02 -12.97
C SER A 219 -4.60 6.56 -13.30
N TYR A 220 -3.40 6.03 -12.99
CA TYR A 220 -3.09 4.62 -13.18
C TYR A 220 -4.07 3.70 -12.44
N VAL A 221 -4.32 3.97 -11.16
CA VAL A 221 -5.27 3.19 -10.34
C VAL A 221 -6.66 3.21 -10.94
N ARG A 222 -7.13 4.39 -11.37
CA ARG A 222 -8.48 4.57 -11.92
C ARG A 222 -8.68 3.82 -13.24
N HIS A 223 -7.66 3.75 -14.08
CA HIS A 223 -7.73 3.17 -15.42
C HIS A 223 -7.04 1.79 -15.54
N SER A 224 -6.58 1.19 -14.43
CA SER A 224 -6.06 -0.19 -14.40
C SER A 224 -7.08 -1.15 -13.81
N PRO A 225 -7.77 -1.97 -14.63
CA PRO A 225 -8.75 -2.96 -14.13
C PRO A 225 -8.12 -3.99 -13.18
N ALA A 226 -6.87 -4.40 -13.47
CA ALA A 226 -6.14 -5.36 -12.63
C ALA A 226 -5.87 -4.81 -11.23
N LEU A 227 -5.38 -3.55 -11.13
CA LEU A 227 -5.11 -2.94 -9.84
C LEU A 227 -6.40 -2.64 -9.07
N ARG A 228 -7.45 -2.18 -9.76
CA ARG A 228 -8.78 -1.99 -9.14
C ARG A 228 -9.33 -3.29 -8.54
N ALA A 229 -9.17 -4.41 -9.24
CA ALA A 229 -9.58 -5.72 -8.73
C ALA A 229 -8.85 -6.05 -7.42
N VAL A 230 -7.53 -5.83 -7.36
CA VAL A 230 -6.74 -6.02 -6.14
C VAL A 230 -7.23 -5.12 -5.00
N LEU A 231 -7.47 -3.83 -5.27
CA LEU A 231 -7.89 -2.87 -4.25
C LEU A 231 -9.27 -3.19 -3.68
N VAL A 232 -10.24 -3.54 -4.53
CA VAL A 232 -11.60 -3.93 -4.09
C VAL A 232 -11.53 -5.21 -3.23
N ARG A 233 -10.78 -6.21 -3.68
CA ARG A 233 -10.61 -7.47 -2.95
C ARG A 233 -9.88 -7.27 -1.62
N ALA A 234 -8.85 -6.41 -1.59
CA ALA A 234 -8.13 -6.04 -0.37
C ALA A 234 -9.05 -5.33 0.62
N ALA A 235 -9.82 -4.33 0.18
CA ALA A 235 -10.76 -3.60 1.02
C ALA A 235 -11.83 -4.54 1.63
N ALA A 236 -12.46 -5.38 0.81
CA ALA A 236 -13.47 -6.35 1.26
C ALA A 236 -12.91 -7.31 2.31
N TYR A 237 -11.70 -7.83 2.09
CA TYR A 237 -11.04 -8.75 3.02
C TYR A 237 -10.62 -8.07 4.31
N VAL A 238 -9.91 -6.93 4.22
CA VAL A 238 -9.27 -6.28 5.37
C VAL A 238 -10.28 -5.69 6.34
N VAL A 239 -11.37 -5.11 5.84
CA VAL A 239 -12.45 -4.58 6.70
C VAL A 239 -13.04 -5.69 7.57
N GLY A 240 -13.37 -6.84 7.00
CA GLY A 240 -13.87 -7.98 7.80
C GLY A 240 -12.80 -8.54 8.76
N ALA A 241 -11.60 -8.75 8.24
CA ALA A 241 -10.50 -9.36 8.99
C ALA A 241 -9.99 -8.52 10.17
N SER A 242 -10.18 -7.20 10.15
CA SER A 242 -9.77 -6.30 11.24
C SER A 242 -10.48 -6.54 12.55
N SER A 243 -11.71 -7.10 12.52
CA SER A 243 -12.52 -7.37 13.71
C SER A 243 -11.82 -8.26 14.73
N LEU A 244 -11.17 -9.33 14.25
CA LEU A 244 -10.55 -10.33 15.09
C LEU A 244 -9.47 -9.71 15.97
N LEU A 245 -8.55 -8.93 15.37
CA LEU A 245 -7.47 -8.29 16.12
C LEU A 245 -7.98 -7.14 17.02
N ALA A 246 -9.00 -6.40 16.56
CA ALA A 246 -9.54 -5.25 17.29
C ALA A 246 -10.38 -5.66 18.51
N LEU A 247 -11.11 -6.79 18.44
CA LEU A 247 -12.05 -7.22 19.48
C LEU A 247 -11.51 -8.34 20.38
N LEU A 248 -10.39 -8.96 20.02
CA LEU A 248 -9.78 -10.02 20.81
C LEU A 248 -9.50 -9.61 22.29
N PRO A 249 -8.98 -8.41 22.60
CA PRO A 249 -8.75 -8.00 23.99
C PRO A 249 -10.07 -7.80 24.74
N VAL A 250 -11.15 -7.36 24.07
CA VAL A 250 -12.48 -7.23 24.67
C VAL A 250 -13.01 -8.61 25.06
N LEU A 251 -12.90 -9.58 24.15
CA LEU A 251 -13.33 -10.95 24.36
C LEU A 251 -12.62 -11.58 25.58
N VAL A 252 -11.29 -11.44 25.66
CA VAL A 252 -10.50 -11.96 26.77
C VAL A 252 -10.88 -11.29 28.11
N LYS A 253 -11.16 -9.97 28.08
CA LYS A 253 -11.56 -9.23 29.29
C LYS A 253 -12.95 -9.64 29.81
N GLN A 254 -13.86 -10.05 28.92
CA GLN A 254 -15.20 -10.47 29.30
C GLN A 254 -15.21 -11.87 29.93
N ASP A 255 -14.20 -12.71 29.66
CA ASP A 255 -14.09 -14.04 30.22
C ASP A 255 -13.50 -13.98 31.63
N THR A 256 -14.20 -14.58 32.59
CA THR A 256 -13.75 -14.67 33.97
C THR A 256 -12.47 -15.50 34.06
N GLY A 257 -11.47 -14.98 34.78
CA GLY A 257 -10.19 -15.66 35.01
C GLY A 257 -9.14 -15.52 33.94
N LEU A 258 -9.43 -14.86 32.79
CA LEU A 258 -8.46 -14.57 31.76
C LEU A 258 -7.85 -13.17 31.96
N GLY A 259 -6.53 -13.08 31.74
CA GLY A 259 -5.75 -11.85 31.91
C GLY A 259 -4.87 -11.53 30.71
N PRO A 260 -3.96 -10.54 30.82
CA PRO A 260 -3.11 -10.05 29.72
C PRO A 260 -2.20 -11.16 29.14
N ALA A 261 -1.74 -12.13 29.97
CA ALA A 261 -0.98 -13.28 29.48
C ALA A 261 -1.79 -14.12 28.48
N HIS A 262 -3.07 -14.36 28.76
CA HIS A 262 -3.95 -15.11 27.88
C HIS A 262 -4.17 -14.37 26.53
N TYR A 263 -4.36 -13.05 26.58
CA TYR A 263 -4.42 -12.23 25.37
C TYR A 263 -3.13 -12.33 24.54
N GLY A 264 -1.97 -12.25 25.19
CA GLY A 264 -0.67 -12.42 24.56
C GLY A 264 -0.50 -13.79 23.89
N ILE A 265 -0.95 -14.88 24.56
CA ILE A 265 -0.91 -16.26 24.03
C ILE A 265 -1.82 -16.37 22.78
N LEU A 266 -3.04 -15.83 22.80
CA LEU A 266 -3.93 -15.85 21.64
C LEU A 266 -3.30 -15.15 20.43
N LEU A 267 -2.71 -13.99 20.62
CA LEU A 267 -1.99 -13.29 19.56
C LEU A 267 -0.73 -14.05 19.11
N ALA A 268 -0.04 -14.73 20.02
CA ALA A 268 1.11 -15.59 19.67
C ALA A 268 0.67 -16.78 18.82
N CYS A 269 -0.47 -17.41 19.11
CA CYS A 269 -1.05 -18.46 18.28
C CYS A 269 -1.37 -17.96 16.88
N PHE A 270 -1.97 -16.77 16.78
CA PHE A 270 -2.19 -16.11 15.49
C PHE A 270 -0.87 -15.81 14.75
N GLY A 271 0.13 -15.27 15.45
CA GLY A 271 1.47 -15.01 14.89
C GLY A 271 2.19 -16.27 14.44
N ALA A 272 2.15 -17.35 15.23
CA ALA A 272 2.72 -18.65 14.89
C ALA A 272 2.04 -19.22 13.63
N GLY A 273 0.71 -19.12 13.57
CA GLY A 273 -0.06 -19.47 12.38
C GLY A 273 0.39 -18.68 11.15
N ALA A 274 0.65 -17.39 11.29
CA ALA A 274 1.14 -16.56 10.19
C ALA A 274 2.52 -17.05 9.69
N VAL A 275 3.44 -17.42 10.59
CA VAL A 275 4.74 -18.03 10.21
C VAL A 275 4.54 -19.35 9.48
N LEU A 276 3.69 -20.22 9.99
CA LEU A 276 3.34 -21.49 9.32
C LEU A 276 2.76 -21.26 7.94
N GLY A 277 1.90 -20.23 7.77
CA GLY A 277 1.32 -19.85 6.49
C GLY A 277 2.38 -19.49 5.45
N VAL A 278 3.44 -18.77 5.84
CA VAL A 278 4.57 -18.47 4.92
C VAL A 278 5.30 -19.73 4.50
N LEU A 279 5.54 -20.65 5.44
CA LEU A 279 6.26 -21.89 5.16
C LEU A 279 5.46 -22.85 4.27
N LEU A 280 4.14 -22.90 4.45
CA LEU A 280 3.25 -23.77 3.69
C LEU A 280 2.84 -23.20 2.32
N LEU A 281 2.81 -21.88 2.16
CA LEU A 281 2.34 -21.22 0.94
C LEU A 281 3.05 -21.67 -0.34
N PRO A 282 4.39 -21.86 -0.37
CA PRO A 282 5.08 -22.37 -1.56
C PRO A 282 4.63 -23.78 -1.97
N ALA A 283 4.37 -24.65 -1.01
CA ALA A 283 3.87 -26.02 -1.25
C ALA A 283 2.42 -26.02 -1.77
N LEU A 284 1.61 -25.02 -1.41
CA LEU A 284 0.23 -24.90 -1.86
C LEU A 284 0.09 -24.15 -3.20
N THR A 285 1.11 -23.39 -3.62
CA THR A 285 1.10 -22.57 -4.84
C THR A 285 0.82 -23.37 -6.13
N PRO A 286 1.32 -24.60 -6.32
CA PRO A 286 1.01 -25.39 -7.53
C PRO A 286 -0.49 -25.77 -7.65
N TRP A 287 -1.21 -25.82 -6.53
CA TRP A 287 -2.61 -26.25 -6.44
C TRP A 287 -3.61 -25.09 -6.34
N LEU A 288 -3.16 -23.96 -5.79
CA LEU A 288 -4.00 -22.81 -5.49
C LEU A 288 -3.46 -21.55 -6.19
N ASP A 289 -4.18 -21.08 -7.20
CA ASP A 289 -3.93 -19.77 -7.79
C ASP A 289 -4.22 -18.62 -6.78
N ALA A 290 -3.93 -17.39 -7.15
CA ALA A 290 -4.10 -16.25 -6.26
C ALA A 290 -5.55 -16.07 -5.79
N ASP A 291 -6.54 -16.27 -6.68
CA ASP A 291 -7.96 -16.16 -6.37
C ASP A 291 -8.43 -17.26 -5.42
N ARG A 292 -8.04 -18.50 -5.68
CA ARG A 292 -8.38 -19.65 -4.81
C ARG A 292 -7.72 -19.52 -3.45
N THR A 293 -6.46 -19.08 -3.39
CA THR A 293 -5.77 -18.83 -2.12
C THR A 293 -6.50 -17.78 -1.30
N LEU A 294 -6.90 -16.64 -1.91
CA LEU A 294 -7.63 -15.59 -1.20
C LEU A 294 -9.00 -16.06 -0.74
N THR A 295 -9.71 -16.83 -1.58
CA THR A 295 -11.02 -17.41 -1.24
C THR A 295 -10.90 -18.39 -0.07
N ALA A 296 -9.95 -19.33 -0.13
CA ALA A 296 -9.70 -20.28 0.97
C ALA A 296 -9.31 -19.56 2.26
N SER A 297 -8.43 -18.56 2.16
CA SER A 297 -8.04 -17.71 3.30
C SER A 297 -9.24 -16.98 3.92
N THR A 298 -10.15 -16.48 3.09
CA THR A 298 -11.36 -15.80 3.56
C THR A 298 -12.28 -16.76 4.30
N LEU A 299 -12.49 -17.96 3.77
CA LEU A 299 -13.30 -19.01 4.41
C LEU A 299 -12.70 -19.46 5.74
N VAL A 300 -11.40 -19.74 5.77
CA VAL A 300 -10.70 -20.13 7.00
C VAL A 300 -10.77 -19.03 8.05
N LEU A 301 -10.54 -17.77 7.65
CA LEU A 301 -10.61 -16.65 8.58
C LEU A 301 -12.02 -16.43 9.12
N ALA A 302 -13.06 -16.53 8.27
CA ALA A 302 -14.45 -16.42 8.70
C ALA A 302 -14.83 -17.53 9.68
N ALA A 303 -14.48 -18.79 9.37
CA ALA A 303 -14.71 -19.93 10.27
C ALA A 303 -13.96 -19.77 11.60
N ALA A 304 -12.70 -19.34 11.57
CA ALA A 304 -11.92 -19.09 12.78
C ALA A 304 -12.50 -17.94 13.61
N THR A 305 -12.97 -16.87 12.97
CA THR A 305 -13.64 -15.74 13.66
C THR A 305 -14.91 -16.20 14.37
N LEU A 306 -15.72 -17.05 13.74
CA LEU A 306 -16.91 -17.66 14.37
C LEU A 306 -16.50 -18.60 15.51
N GLY A 307 -15.48 -19.44 15.34
CA GLY A 307 -14.96 -20.31 16.39
C GLY A 307 -14.50 -19.53 17.61
N VAL A 308 -13.74 -18.44 17.41
CA VAL A 308 -13.29 -17.56 18.50
C VAL A 308 -14.47 -16.86 19.19
N ALA A 309 -15.52 -16.48 18.45
CA ALA A 309 -16.69 -15.78 18.98
C ALA A 309 -17.54 -16.66 19.90
N TRP A 310 -17.74 -17.93 19.55
CA TRP A 310 -18.77 -18.78 20.17
C TRP A 310 -18.21 -19.93 21.02
N LEU A 311 -16.93 -20.29 20.85
CA LEU A 311 -16.35 -21.37 21.65
C LEU A 311 -15.86 -20.85 23.00
N PRO A 312 -16.33 -21.47 24.14
CA PRO A 312 -16.00 -20.97 25.45
C PRO A 312 -14.60 -21.41 25.95
N TYR A 313 -14.00 -22.41 25.30
CA TYR A 313 -12.73 -22.98 25.74
C TYR A 313 -11.54 -22.26 25.21
N PHE A 314 -10.66 -21.75 26.07
CA PHE A 314 -9.43 -21.03 25.71
C PHE A 314 -8.55 -21.80 24.71
N ALA A 315 -8.34 -23.10 24.97
CA ALA A 315 -7.54 -23.96 24.10
C ALA A 315 -8.10 -24.06 22.67
N LEU A 316 -9.42 -24.10 22.50
CA LEU A 316 -10.05 -24.12 21.19
C LEU A 316 -9.87 -22.78 20.46
N ARG A 317 -9.98 -21.66 21.17
CA ARG A 317 -9.69 -20.33 20.59
C ARG A 317 -8.25 -20.24 20.09
N CYS A 318 -7.27 -20.77 20.87
CA CYS A 318 -5.89 -20.89 20.42
C CYS A 318 -5.79 -21.73 19.13
N ALA A 319 -6.46 -22.90 19.09
CA ALA A 319 -6.46 -23.79 17.94
C ALA A 319 -7.05 -23.14 16.68
N PHE A 320 -8.10 -22.32 16.80
CA PHE A 320 -8.68 -21.57 15.67
C PHE A 320 -7.82 -20.38 15.22
N LEU A 321 -7.07 -19.75 16.13
CA LEU A 321 -6.21 -18.62 15.79
C LEU A 321 -4.98 -19.00 14.98
N VAL A 322 -4.48 -20.23 15.10
CA VAL A 322 -3.37 -20.72 14.25
C VAL A 322 -3.75 -20.72 12.76
N PRO A 323 -4.81 -21.41 12.30
CA PRO A 323 -5.24 -21.33 10.92
C PRO A 323 -5.67 -19.91 10.48
N ALA A 324 -6.25 -19.12 11.40
CA ALA A 324 -6.56 -17.72 11.12
C ALA A 324 -5.32 -16.90 10.75
N GLY A 325 -4.23 -17.05 11.50
CA GLY A 325 -2.96 -16.40 11.22
C GLY A 325 -2.35 -16.82 9.88
N ALA A 326 -2.39 -18.13 9.59
CA ALA A 326 -1.93 -18.67 8.31
C ALA A 326 -2.73 -18.10 7.13
N ALA A 327 -4.06 -18.10 7.24
CA ALA A 327 -4.97 -17.55 6.25
C ALA A 327 -4.76 -16.04 6.05
N TRP A 328 -4.61 -15.29 7.15
CA TRP A 328 -4.29 -13.86 7.11
C TRP A 328 -3.04 -13.58 6.28
N LEU A 329 -1.93 -14.24 6.59
CA LEU A 329 -0.68 -13.94 5.92
C LEU A 329 -0.66 -14.46 4.47
N ALA A 330 -1.29 -15.59 4.18
CA ALA A 330 -1.46 -16.09 2.81
C ALA A 330 -2.25 -15.09 1.96
N ALA A 331 -3.37 -14.57 2.45
CA ALA A 331 -4.16 -13.54 1.76
C ALA A 331 -3.32 -12.27 1.49
N LEU A 332 -2.61 -11.76 2.52
CA LEU A 332 -1.77 -10.57 2.37
C LEU A 332 -0.65 -10.77 1.35
N THR A 333 0.00 -11.91 1.38
CA THR A 333 1.08 -12.24 0.44
C THR A 333 0.56 -12.25 -1.00
N ARG A 334 -0.61 -12.85 -1.25
CA ARG A 334 -1.22 -12.90 -2.59
C ARG A 334 -1.71 -11.53 -3.05
N LEU A 335 -2.37 -10.76 -2.19
CA LEU A 335 -2.82 -9.40 -2.51
C LEU A 335 -1.64 -8.47 -2.81
N ASN A 336 -0.56 -8.53 -2.01
CA ASN A 336 0.64 -7.73 -2.23
C ASN A 336 1.35 -8.13 -3.54
N ALA A 337 1.52 -9.43 -3.80
CA ALA A 337 2.10 -9.91 -5.03
C ALA A 337 1.26 -9.50 -6.25
N ALA A 338 -0.08 -9.61 -6.17
CA ALA A 338 -0.99 -9.18 -7.22
C ALA A 338 -0.91 -7.65 -7.44
N ALA A 339 -0.81 -6.84 -6.38
CA ALA A 339 -0.63 -5.39 -6.48
C ALA A 339 0.69 -5.05 -7.21
N GLN A 340 1.78 -5.71 -6.86
CA GLN A 340 3.09 -5.53 -7.51
C GLN A 340 3.06 -5.95 -8.99
N ALA A 341 2.42 -7.08 -9.31
CA ALA A 341 2.29 -7.59 -10.66
C ALA A 341 1.36 -6.74 -11.54
N SER A 342 0.43 -6.00 -10.93
CA SER A 342 -0.53 -5.13 -11.64
C SER A 342 0.06 -3.80 -12.13
N ALA A 343 1.30 -3.47 -11.76
CA ALA A 343 1.88 -2.17 -12.05
C ALA A 343 3.28 -2.28 -12.69
N PRO A 344 3.51 -1.63 -13.85
CA PRO A 344 4.82 -1.54 -14.47
C PRO A 344 5.79 -0.76 -13.58
N ARG A 345 7.09 -0.94 -13.82
CA ARG A 345 8.17 -0.40 -12.96
C ARG A 345 8.04 1.10 -12.68
N TRP A 346 7.66 1.91 -13.68
CA TRP A 346 7.60 3.36 -13.59
C TRP A 346 6.53 3.90 -12.61
N VAL A 347 5.44 3.14 -12.36
CA VAL A 347 4.34 3.56 -11.46
C VAL A 347 4.17 2.65 -10.24
N ARG A 348 4.97 1.57 -10.15
CA ARG A 348 4.81 0.53 -9.12
C ARG A 348 4.82 1.07 -7.70
N ALA A 349 5.74 1.96 -7.36
CA ALA A 349 5.81 2.55 -6.03
C ALA A 349 4.52 3.31 -5.66
N ARG A 350 3.95 4.05 -6.62
CA ARG A 350 2.71 4.82 -6.46
C ARG A 350 1.48 3.91 -6.33
N ALA A 351 1.41 2.87 -7.16
CA ALA A 351 0.35 1.85 -7.10
C ALA A 351 0.36 1.11 -5.76
N LEU A 352 1.56 0.75 -5.26
CA LEU A 352 1.72 0.14 -3.94
C LEU A 352 1.37 1.10 -2.80
N ALA A 353 1.66 2.40 -2.93
CA ALA A 353 1.24 3.38 -1.94
C ALA A 353 -0.30 3.45 -1.82
N VAL A 354 -1.03 3.38 -2.94
CA VAL A 354 -2.50 3.32 -2.92
C VAL A 354 -2.99 1.98 -2.33
N TYR A 355 -2.32 0.87 -2.63
CA TYR A 355 -2.64 -0.42 -1.99
C TYR A 355 -2.45 -0.35 -0.46
N VAL A 356 -1.34 0.21 0.02
CA VAL A 356 -1.06 0.42 1.45
C VAL A 356 -2.12 1.32 2.09
N LEU A 357 -2.53 2.40 1.40
CA LEU A 357 -3.59 3.29 1.84
C LEU A 357 -4.92 2.54 2.00
N VAL A 358 -5.34 1.74 1.02
CA VAL A 358 -6.57 0.93 1.10
C VAL A 358 -6.47 -0.11 2.22
N PHE A 359 -5.31 -0.73 2.39
CA PHE A 359 -5.08 -1.74 3.42
C PHE A 359 -5.19 -1.15 4.83
N PHE A 360 -4.39 -0.12 5.16
CA PHE A 360 -4.40 0.47 6.51
C PHE A 360 -5.64 1.30 6.79
N GLY A 361 -6.20 1.97 5.76
CA GLY A 361 -7.49 2.62 5.85
C GLY A 361 -8.63 1.64 6.12
N GLY A 362 -8.62 0.50 5.43
CA GLY A 362 -9.57 -0.60 5.67
C GLY A 362 -9.43 -1.21 7.07
N MET A 363 -8.20 -1.39 7.57
CA MET A 363 -7.94 -1.84 8.95
C MET A 363 -8.49 -0.85 9.97
N ALA A 364 -8.24 0.44 9.81
CA ALA A 364 -8.72 1.46 10.72
C ALA A 364 -10.25 1.57 10.70
N ALA A 365 -10.84 1.70 9.51
CA ALA A 365 -12.29 1.80 9.33
C ALA A 365 -13.03 0.54 9.83
N GLY A 366 -12.49 -0.64 9.52
CA GLY A 366 -13.06 -1.90 9.99
C GLY A 366 -12.98 -2.04 11.51
N SER A 367 -11.85 -1.67 12.13
CA SER A 367 -11.73 -1.68 13.61
C SER A 367 -12.76 -0.76 14.26
N MET A 368 -12.96 0.45 13.71
CA MET A 368 -13.99 1.38 14.20
C MET A 368 -15.40 0.82 14.00
N LEU A 369 -15.70 0.27 12.83
CA LEU A 369 -17.00 -0.32 12.50
C LEU A 369 -17.35 -1.46 13.46
N TRP A 370 -16.46 -2.44 13.58
CA TRP A 370 -16.72 -3.61 14.42
C TRP A 370 -16.68 -3.28 15.92
N GLY A 371 -15.85 -2.30 16.33
CA GLY A 371 -15.89 -1.75 17.69
C GLY A 371 -17.21 -1.09 18.03
N PHE A 372 -17.78 -0.33 17.07
CA PHE A 372 -19.11 0.28 17.21
C PHE A 372 -20.22 -0.77 17.31
N VAL A 373 -20.19 -1.79 16.45
CA VAL A 373 -21.16 -2.91 16.52
C VAL A 373 -21.03 -3.66 17.83
N ALA A 374 -19.80 -3.94 18.28
CA ALA A 374 -19.56 -4.61 19.56
C ALA A 374 -20.06 -3.80 20.76
N ALA A 375 -19.92 -2.48 20.73
CA ALA A 375 -20.43 -1.60 21.79
C ALA A 375 -21.97 -1.58 21.88
N ARG A 376 -22.67 -1.82 20.74
CA ARG A 376 -24.14 -1.80 20.67
C ARG A 376 -24.77 -3.17 20.84
N ALA A 377 -24.20 -4.21 20.24
CA ALA A 377 -24.79 -5.54 20.10
C ALA A 377 -23.97 -6.65 20.77
N GLY A 378 -22.80 -6.32 21.33
CA GLY A 378 -21.90 -7.29 21.94
C GLY A 378 -20.85 -7.85 20.98
N VAL A 379 -19.76 -8.37 21.56
CA VAL A 379 -18.58 -8.83 20.82
C VAL A 379 -18.87 -10.03 19.92
N ALA A 380 -19.65 -11.01 20.40
CA ALA A 380 -20.00 -12.20 19.62
C ALA A 380 -20.80 -11.84 18.37
N VAL A 381 -21.74 -10.89 18.48
CA VAL A 381 -22.53 -10.40 17.33
C VAL A 381 -21.62 -9.65 16.34
N ALA A 382 -20.72 -8.80 16.82
CA ALA A 382 -19.79 -8.07 15.96
C ALA A 382 -18.85 -9.00 15.19
N LEU A 383 -18.29 -10.03 15.84
CA LEU A 383 -17.46 -11.05 15.20
C LEU A 383 -18.27 -11.90 14.21
N THR A 384 -19.51 -12.25 14.53
CA THR A 384 -20.40 -12.97 13.60
C THR A 384 -20.73 -12.11 12.38
N ALA A 385 -21.05 -10.83 12.58
CA ALA A 385 -21.32 -9.91 11.48
C ALA A 385 -20.09 -9.69 10.61
N SER A 386 -18.88 -9.64 11.19
CA SER A 386 -17.65 -9.53 10.41
C SER A 386 -17.32 -10.80 9.62
N ALA A 387 -17.59 -11.98 10.17
CA ALA A 387 -17.50 -13.24 9.43
C ALA A 387 -18.52 -13.28 8.28
N ALA A 388 -19.74 -12.83 8.49
CA ALA A 388 -20.74 -12.69 7.43
C ALA A 388 -20.26 -11.68 6.35
N TRP A 389 -19.66 -10.55 6.73
CA TRP A 389 -19.05 -9.61 5.79
C TRP A 389 -17.98 -10.27 4.90
N LEU A 390 -17.10 -11.08 5.50
CA LEU A 390 -16.09 -11.82 4.75
C LEU A 390 -16.73 -12.77 3.73
N LEU A 391 -17.79 -13.49 4.12
CA LEU A 391 -18.51 -14.41 3.23
C LEU A 391 -19.27 -13.67 2.13
N VAL A 392 -19.97 -12.57 2.45
CA VAL A 392 -20.65 -11.69 1.48
C VAL A 392 -19.66 -11.04 0.52
N GLY A 393 -18.42 -10.84 0.94
CA GLY A 393 -17.34 -10.35 0.10
C GLY A 393 -16.83 -11.36 -0.95
N LEU A 394 -17.06 -12.67 -0.79
CA LEU A 394 -16.55 -13.71 -1.70
C LEU A 394 -16.99 -13.53 -3.17
N PRO A 395 -18.26 -13.20 -3.50
CA PRO A 395 -18.69 -12.96 -4.87
C PRO A 395 -17.93 -11.84 -5.59
N THR A 396 -17.28 -10.93 -4.87
CA THR A 396 -16.39 -9.93 -5.51
C THR A 396 -15.30 -10.57 -6.36
N GLY A 397 -14.87 -11.81 -6.02
CA GLY A 397 -13.94 -12.60 -6.80
C GLY A 397 -14.43 -13.01 -8.18
N LEU A 398 -15.74 -13.10 -8.40
CA LEU A 398 -16.30 -13.41 -9.70
C LEU A 398 -16.16 -12.23 -10.67
N ARG A 399 -16.33 -11.00 -10.17
CA ARG A 399 -16.27 -9.76 -10.96
C ARG A 399 -14.87 -9.15 -11.00
N PHE A 400 -14.09 -9.28 -9.91
CA PHE A 400 -12.77 -8.69 -9.71
C PHE A 400 -11.72 -9.80 -9.51
N ARG A 401 -11.37 -10.49 -10.61
CA ARG A 401 -10.35 -11.55 -10.57
C ARG A 401 -8.96 -10.96 -10.39
N LEU A 402 -8.17 -11.59 -9.55
CA LEU A 402 -6.77 -11.20 -9.37
C LEU A 402 -5.97 -11.56 -10.63
N PRO A 403 -5.01 -10.70 -11.04
CA PRO A 403 -4.16 -11.02 -12.18
C PRO A 403 -3.40 -12.32 -11.92
N ARG A 404 -3.53 -13.27 -12.85
CA ARG A 404 -2.66 -14.44 -12.91
C ARG A 404 -1.31 -13.97 -13.39
N GLY A 405 -0.24 -14.22 -12.65
CA GLY A 405 1.11 -13.73 -12.96
C GLY A 405 1.67 -14.11 -14.33
N GLU A 406 0.96 -14.93 -15.10
CA GLU A 406 1.28 -15.37 -16.45
C GLU A 406 0.34 -14.67 -17.43
N GLY A 407 0.85 -13.74 -18.23
CA GLY A 407 0.13 -13.26 -19.42
C GLY A 407 0.14 -11.77 -19.73
N THR A 408 0.40 -10.89 -18.79
CA THR A 408 0.46 -9.45 -19.11
C THR A 408 1.91 -8.99 -19.02
N ASP A 409 2.61 -8.98 -20.16
CA ASP A 409 3.97 -8.47 -20.20
C ASP A 409 3.95 -6.93 -20.08
N LEU A 410 4.20 -6.47 -18.84
CA LEU A 410 4.27 -5.04 -18.50
C LEU A 410 5.67 -4.44 -18.70
N GLU A 411 6.58 -5.14 -19.40
CA GLU A 411 7.85 -4.55 -19.80
C GLU A 411 7.63 -3.46 -20.85
N PRO A 412 8.45 -2.39 -20.84
CA PRO A 412 8.39 -1.35 -21.86
C PRO A 412 8.63 -1.93 -23.24
N SER A 413 7.74 -1.64 -24.17
CA SER A 413 7.83 -2.17 -25.54
C SER A 413 8.75 -1.36 -26.45
N ARG A 414 8.95 -0.05 -26.16
CA ARG A 414 9.77 0.89 -26.94
C ARG A 414 9.50 0.85 -28.47
N HIS A 415 8.27 0.51 -28.86
CA HIS A 415 7.93 0.29 -30.27
C HIS A 415 7.41 1.54 -30.97
N TRP A 416 7.20 2.63 -30.24
CA TRP A 416 6.83 3.90 -30.84
C TRP A 416 8.06 4.54 -31.49
N PRO A 417 7.93 5.09 -32.71
CA PRO A 417 9.03 5.78 -33.37
C PRO A 417 9.49 6.99 -32.55
N GLU A 418 10.77 7.31 -32.62
CA GLU A 418 11.28 8.54 -32.04
C GLU A 418 10.57 9.72 -32.67
N MET A 419 10.09 10.63 -31.83
CA MET A 419 9.39 11.81 -32.30
C MET A 419 10.40 12.83 -32.87
N ALA A 420 10.24 13.18 -34.12
CA ALA A 420 10.96 14.31 -34.70
C ALA A 420 10.47 15.61 -34.05
N THR A 421 11.26 16.16 -33.12
CA THR A 421 10.97 17.45 -32.49
C THR A 421 11.65 18.57 -33.29
N MET A 422 10.93 19.64 -33.59
CA MET A 422 11.55 20.86 -34.16
C MET A 422 12.57 21.44 -33.16
N PRO A 423 13.76 21.87 -33.62
CA PRO A 423 14.71 22.58 -32.78
C PRO A 423 14.04 23.85 -32.19
N GLY A 424 14.13 24.05 -30.88
CA GLY A 424 13.63 25.25 -30.19
C GLY A 424 12.28 25.13 -29.48
N ILE A 425 11.59 23.99 -29.56
CA ILE A 425 10.38 23.77 -28.72
C ILE A 425 10.81 23.41 -27.32
N GLU A 426 10.43 24.20 -26.32
CA GLU A 426 10.62 23.90 -24.91
C GLU A 426 9.90 22.60 -24.55
N ARG A 427 10.61 21.66 -23.94
CA ARG A 427 10.08 20.32 -23.59
C ARG A 427 8.90 20.38 -22.61
N ASP A 428 8.81 21.41 -21.77
CA ASP A 428 7.71 21.61 -20.80
C ASP A 428 6.47 22.28 -21.42
N ARG A 429 6.50 22.59 -22.74
CA ARG A 429 5.40 23.25 -23.43
C ARG A 429 4.22 22.30 -23.62
N GLY A 430 3.01 22.78 -23.38
CA GLY A 430 1.77 22.03 -23.51
C GLY A 430 0.53 22.89 -23.32
N PRO A 431 -0.67 22.29 -23.40
CA PRO A 431 -0.93 20.88 -23.64
C PRO A 431 -0.59 20.42 -25.06
N VAL A 432 -0.39 19.10 -25.22
CA VAL A 432 -0.12 18.49 -26.54
C VAL A 432 -1.31 17.61 -26.90
N LEU A 433 -1.92 17.88 -28.07
CA LEU A 433 -2.93 17.02 -28.67
C LEU A 433 -2.25 16.06 -29.64
N VAL A 434 -2.38 14.76 -29.37
CA VAL A 434 -1.90 13.70 -30.26
C VAL A 434 -3.10 13.13 -31.00
N THR A 435 -2.99 13.02 -32.32
CA THR A 435 -4.00 12.42 -33.19
C THR A 435 -3.43 11.25 -33.96
N VAL A 436 -4.19 10.17 -34.09
CA VAL A 436 -3.86 9.00 -34.91
C VAL A 436 -5.00 8.77 -35.89
N GLU A 437 -4.71 8.86 -37.20
CA GLU A 437 -5.72 8.74 -38.26
C GLU A 437 -5.78 7.30 -38.78
N TYR A 438 -6.96 6.70 -38.73
CA TYR A 438 -7.25 5.36 -39.24
C TYR A 438 -8.19 5.46 -40.45
N ARG A 439 -7.92 4.67 -41.49
CA ARG A 439 -8.83 4.44 -42.61
C ARG A 439 -9.35 3.03 -42.55
N ILE A 440 -10.63 2.86 -42.26
CA ILE A 440 -11.26 1.56 -41.99
C ILE A 440 -12.42 1.30 -42.96
N ASP A 441 -12.90 0.06 -42.97
CA ASP A 441 -14.17 -0.27 -43.58
C ASP A 441 -15.33 0.30 -42.75
N PRO A 442 -16.21 1.16 -43.29
CA PRO A 442 -17.36 1.69 -42.56
C PRO A 442 -18.28 0.59 -42.01
N ALA A 443 -18.38 -0.58 -42.70
CA ALA A 443 -19.17 -1.70 -42.23
C ALA A 443 -18.62 -2.33 -40.92
N ARG A 444 -17.33 -2.10 -40.61
CA ARG A 444 -16.64 -2.64 -39.43
C ARG A 444 -16.40 -1.61 -38.34
N THR A 445 -17.03 -0.43 -38.42
CA THR A 445 -16.88 0.64 -37.40
C THR A 445 -17.19 0.17 -36.00
N GLY A 446 -18.21 -0.67 -35.80
CA GLY A 446 -18.55 -1.21 -34.48
C GLY A 446 -17.47 -2.13 -33.89
N GLU A 447 -16.85 -2.97 -34.74
CA GLU A 447 -15.74 -3.85 -34.32
C GLU A 447 -14.50 -3.01 -33.98
N PHE A 448 -14.18 -2.01 -34.79
CA PHE A 448 -13.09 -1.08 -34.54
C PHE A 448 -13.27 -0.33 -33.21
N MET A 449 -14.48 0.22 -32.97
CA MET A 449 -14.80 0.93 -31.72
C MET A 449 -14.64 0.02 -30.48
N ALA A 450 -15.01 -1.25 -30.59
CA ALA A 450 -14.77 -2.23 -29.52
C ALA A 450 -13.27 -2.52 -29.33
N ALA A 451 -12.49 -2.61 -30.40
CA ALA A 451 -11.06 -2.89 -30.37
C ALA A 451 -10.22 -1.70 -29.86
N VAL A 452 -10.64 -0.47 -30.10
CA VAL A 452 -9.89 0.75 -29.73
C VAL A 452 -10.11 1.15 -28.25
N GLN A 453 -11.20 0.71 -27.61
CA GLN A 453 -11.49 1.04 -26.21
C GLN A 453 -10.39 0.63 -25.21
N PRO A 454 -9.81 -0.59 -25.27
CA PRO A 454 -8.66 -0.95 -24.42
C PRO A 454 -7.45 -0.04 -24.63
N LEU A 455 -7.23 0.43 -25.88
CA LEU A 455 -6.15 1.35 -26.20
C LEU A 455 -6.38 2.73 -25.57
N GLY A 456 -7.61 3.25 -25.61
CA GLY A 456 -7.98 4.49 -24.92
C GLY A 456 -7.77 4.42 -23.41
N GLN A 457 -8.13 3.31 -22.78
CA GLN A 457 -7.84 3.08 -21.36
C GLN A 457 -6.33 3.09 -21.09
N SER A 458 -5.52 2.53 -21.98
CA SER A 458 -4.07 2.57 -21.89
C SER A 458 -3.53 4.02 -21.99
N ARG A 459 -4.06 4.85 -22.92
CA ARG A 459 -3.68 6.27 -23.03
C ARG A 459 -3.94 7.04 -21.74
N LEU A 460 -5.16 6.90 -21.20
CA LEU A 460 -5.57 7.53 -19.93
C LEU A 460 -4.74 7.02 -18.75
N ARG A 461 -4.48 5.72 -18.69
CA ARG A 461 -3.63 5.10 -17.68
C ARG A 461 -2.21 5.67 -17.68
N ASP A 462 -1.65 5.88 -18.86
CA ASP A 462 -0.26 6.30 -19.05
C ASP A 462 -0.07 7.82 -19.02
N GLY A 463 -1.15 8.59 -18.73
CA GLY A 463 -1.07 10.01 -18.41
C GLY A 463 -1.81 10.96 -19.37
N ALA A 464 -2.61 10.44 -20.31
CA ALA A 464 -3.50 11.32 -21.08
C ALA A 464 -4.58 11.92 -20.18
N LEU A 465 -4.86 13.21 -20.35
CA LEU A 465 -5.88 13.96 -19.63
C LEU A 465 -7.28 13.68 -20.17
N TRP A 466 -7.34 13.36 -21.45
CA TRP A 466 -8.55 13.11 -22.20
C TRP A 466 -8.23 12.20 -23.40
N TRP A 467 -9.21 11.38 -23.83
CA TRP A 467 -9.12 10.50 -25.00
C TRP A 467 -10.51 10.33 -25.61
N GLU A 468 -10.58 10.36 -26.95
CA GLU A 468 -11.81 10.12 -27.69
C GLU A 468 -11.49 9.66 -29.12
N VAL A 469 -12.46 9.06 -29.80
CA VAL A 469 -12.40 8.70 -31.22
C VAL A 469 -13.47 9.46 -31.98
N PHE A 470 -13.06 10.16 -33.02
CA PHE A 470 -13.92 10.94 -33.90
C PHE A 470 -14.06 10.26 -35.25
N GLN A 471 -15.26 10.27 -35.83
CA GLN A 471 -15.49 9.91 -37.21
C GLN A 471 -15.62 11.18 -38.03
N ASP A 472 -15.00 11.21 -39.23
CA ASP A 472 -15.13 12.32 -40.13
C ASP A 472 -16.57 12.39 -40.70
N ALA A 473 -17.20 13.55 -40.62
CA ALA A 473 -18.57 13.73 -41.07
C ALA A 473 -18.70 13.64 -42.62
N ALA A 474 -17.61 13.88 -43.34
CA ALA A 474 -17.60 13.84 -44.81
C ALA A 474 -17.08 12.50 -45.36
N ASP A 475 -16.26 11.78 -44.59
CA ASP A 475 -15.67 10.48 -44.97
C ASP A 475 -15.89 9.44 -43.85
N PRO A 476 -16.93 8.62 -43.94
CA PRO A 476 -17.22 7.60 -42.92
C PRO A 476 -16.10 6.55 -42.73
N ALA A 477 -15.18 6.42 -43.68
CA ALA A 477 -14.04 5.51 -43.60
C ALA A 477 -12.88 6.10 -42.76
N ARG A 478 -12.90 7.40 -42.48
CA ARG A 478 -11.88 8.08 -41.70
C ARG A 478 -12.26 8.23 -40.26
N LEU A 479 -11.48 7.61 -39.36
CA LEU A 479 -11.60 7.76 -37.89
C LEU A 479 -10.30 8.33 -37.32
N VAL A 480 -10.43 9.20 -36.34
CA VAL A 480 -9.31 9.88 -35.69
C VAL A 480 -9.36 9.60 -34.18
N GLU A 481 -8.40 8.83 -33.70
CA GLU A 481 -8.12 8.74 -32.26
C GLU A 481 -7.43 10.04 -31.84
N ALA A 482 -7.92 10.71 -30.81
CA ALA A 482 -7.35 11.93 -30.28
C ALA A 482 -7.17 11.82 -28.77
N PHE A 483 -6.03 12.24 -28.26
CA PHE A 483 -5.78 12.31 -26.81
C PHE A 483 -4.92 13.50 -26.44
N LEU A 484 -5.18 14.07 -25.27
CA LEU A 484 -4.52 15.27 -24.77
C LEU A 484 -3.57 14.91 -23.65
N VAL A 485 -2.34 15.40 -23.68
CA VAL A 485 -1.32 15.25 -22.63
C VAL A 485 -0.87 16.61 -22.10
N GLU A 486 -0.41 16.66 -20.85
CA GLU A 486 -0.09 17.92 -20.14
C GLU A 486 1.05 18.70 -20.79
N SER A 487 2.08 18.00 -21.32
CA SER A 487 3.24 18.61 -21.96
C SER A 487 3.93 17.64 -22.91
N LEU A 488 4.87 18.17 -23.72
CA LEU A 488 5.69 17.36 -24.60
C LEU A 488 6.57 16.36 -23.83
N VAL A 489 7.10 16.76 -22.67
CA VAL A 489 7.86 15.86 -21.78
C VAL A 489 6.98 14.71 -21.30
N GLU A 490 5.71 14.97 -20.96
CA GLU A 490 4.80 13.92 -20.52
C GLU A 490 4.45 12.96 -21.65
N HIS A 491 4.34 13.46 -22.88
CA HIS A 491 4.18 12.60 -24.04
C HIS A 491 5.41 11.72 -24.30
N LEU A 492 6.62 12.27 -24.20
CA LEU A 492 7.86 11.48 -24.29
C LEU A 492 7.93 10.40 -23.21
N ARG A 493 7.49 10.71 -21.99
CA ARG A 493 7.36 9.71 -20.93
C ARG A 493 6.36 8.61 -21.26
N GLN A 494 5.26 8.91 -21.98
CA GLN A 494 4.33 7.88 -22.45
C GLN A 494 5.02 6.87 -23.37
N HIS A 495 5.95 7.32 -24.26
CA HIS A 495 6.73 6.41 -25.10
C HIS A 495 7.54 5.38 -24.30
N GLU A 496 8.03 5.77 -23.10
CA GLU A 496 8.75 4.86 -22.20
C GLU A 496 7.82 3.97 -21.36
N ARG A 497 6.55 4.39 -21.19
CA ARG A 497 5.56 3.71 -20.35
C ARG A 497 4.77 2.63 -21.07
N VAL A 498 4.63 2.74 -22.40
CA VAL A 498 3.88 1.77 -23.22
C VAL A 498 4.48 0.38 -23.08
N THR A 499 3.64 -0.60 -22.71
CA THR A 499 4.05 -1.98 -22.43
C THR A 499 3.94 -2.88 -23.67
N LYS A 500 4.52 -4.08 -23.60
CA LYS A 500 4.35 -5.09 -24.65
C LYS A 500 2.88 -5.53 -24.81
N ALA A 501 2.12 -5.56 -23.70
CA ALA A 501 0.68 -5.82 -23.75
C ALA A 501 -0.07 -4.74 -24.54
N ASP A 502 0.28 -3.46 -24.35
CA ASP A 502 -0.31 -2.34 -25.12
C ASP A 502 0.04 -2.42 -26.60
N ARG A 503 1.24 -2.90 -26.93
CA ARG A 503 1.64 -3.16 -28.31
C ARG A 503 0.72 -4.17 -29.00
N VAL A 504 0.33 -5.24 -28.30
CA VAL A 504 -0.61 -6.23 -28.85
C VAL A 504 -1.97 -5.58 -29.13
N ALA A 505 -2.52 -4.82 -28.18
CA ALA A 505 -3.77 -4.07 -28.39
C ALA A 505 -3.67 -3.09 -29.57
N GLN A 506 -2.55 -2.37 -29.68
CA GLN A 506 -2.32 -1.45 -30.80
C GLN A 506 -2.20 -2.18 -32.15
N GLN A 507 -1.60 -3.37 -32.19
CA GLN A 507 -1.55 -4.17 -33.41
C GLN A 507 -2.94 -4.66 -33.84
N GLN A 508 -3.80 -5.02 -32.89
CA GLN A 508 -5.20 -5.39 -33.17
C GLN A 508 -5.98 -4.22 -33.79
N VAL A 509 -5.82 -3.01 -33.25
CA VAL A 509 -6.46 -1.81 -33.79
C VAL A 509 -5.90 -1.46 -35.19
N ARG A 510 -4.59 -1.58 -35.37
CA ARG A 510 -3.94 -1.36 -36.68
C ARG A 510 -4.40 -2.32 -37.78
N ALA A 511 -4.80 -3.53 -37.41
CA ALA A 511 -5.31 -4.52 -38.38
C ALA A 511 -6.62 -4.09 -39.09
N PHE A 512 -7.33 -3.10 -38.57
CA PHE A 512 -8.50 -2.50 -39.24
C PHE A 512 -8.12 -1.47 -40.29
N HIS A 513 -6.88 -0.95 -40.26
CA HIS A 513 -6.42 0.08 -41.19
C HIS A 513 -6.18 -0.50 -42.58
N ARG A 514 -6.77 0.12 -43.62
CA ARG A 514 -6.77 -0.37 -44.99
C ARG A 514 -5.82 0.35 -45.94
N ALA A 515 -5.17 1.45 -45.53
CA ALA A 515 -4.21 2.13 -46.36
C ALA A 515 -2.86 1.40 -46.37
N ASP A 516 -2.12 1.53 -47.46
CA ASP A 516 -0.78 0.94 -47.65
C ASP A 516 0.25 1.58 -46.69
N GLU A 517 0.03 2.85 -46.31
CA GLU A 517 0.85 3.57 -45.36
C GLU A 517 0.32 3.34 -43.91
N PRO A 518 1.20 3.32 -42.91
CA PRO A 518 0.76 3.20 -41.52
C PRO A 518 -0.12 4.39 -41.10
N PRO A 519 -0.99 4.22 -40.03
CA PRO A 519 -1.81 5.32 -39.53
C PRO A 519 -0.99 6.58 -39.26
N ALA A 520 -1.43 7.73 -39.84
CA ALA A 520 -0.74 9.00 -39.68
C ALA A 520 -0.86 9.51 -38.23
N VAL A 521 0.27 9.86 -37.62
CA VAL A 521 0.32 10.40 -36.24
C VAL A 521 0.73 11.88 -36.30
N SER A 522 -0.05 12.76 -35.67
CA SER A 522 0.26 14.17 -35.55
C SER A 522 0.36 14.60 -34.10
N HIS A 523 1.31 15.48 -33.80
CA HIS A 523 1.54 16.06 -32.48
C HIS A 523 1.34 17.56 -32.54
N LEU A 524 0.24 18.07 -31.99
CA LEU A 524 -0.13 19.48 -32.01
C LEU A 524 0.15 20.09 -30.62
N VAL A 525 1.15 20.95 -30.55
CA VAL A 525 1.51 21.64 -29.30
C VAL A 525 0.77 22.96 -29.23
N ALA A 526 0.09 23.27 -28.14
CA ALA A 526 -0.62 24.52 -27.98
C ALA A 526 0.32 25.73 -28.10
N GLY A 527 0.00 26.62 -29.04
CA GLY A 527 0.87 27.73 -29.48
C GLY A 527 0.75 29.02 -28.66
N PHE A 528 -0.26 29.16 -27.81
CA PHE A 528 -0.52 30.41 -27.12
C PHE A 528 -0.34 30.28 -25.60
N GLU A 529 0.50 31.13 -25.02
CA GLU A 529 0.42 31.45 -23.61
C GLU A 529 -1.00 31.95 -23.33
N ARG A 530 -1.74 31.29 -22.44
CA ARG A 530 -2.95 31.91 -21.91
C ARG A 530 -2.51 33.23 -21.29
N PRO A 531 -3.05 34.40 -21.75
CA PRO A 531 -2.76 35.64 -21.08
C PRO A 531 -3.09 35.42 -19.59
N THR A 532 -2.10 35.61 -18.75
CA THR A 532 -2.29 35.65 -17.30
C THR A 532 -3.36 36.67 -17.06
N ARG A 533 -4.55 36.27 -16.65
CA ARG A 533 -5.62 37.17 -16.27
C ARG A 533 -5.08 37.99 -15.11
N ASN A 534 -4.63 39.19 -15.42
CA ASN A 534 -4.20 40.15 -14.45
C ASN A 534 -5.43 40.43 -13.56
N PRO A 535 -5.38 40.33 -12.23
CA PRO A 535 -6.53 40.61 -11.39
C PRO A 535 -7.10 42.01 -11.54
N THR A 536 -6.40 42.92 -12.25
CA THR A 536 -6.76 44.30 -12.50
C THR A 536 -7.62 44.55 -13.75
N ASP A 537 -7.82 43.57 -14.63
CA ASP A 537 -8.73 43.70 -15.78
C ASP A 537 -10.19 43.38 -15.41
N ARG A 538 -10.75 44.14 -14.51
CA ARG A 538 -12.20 44.33 -14.42
C ARG A 538 -12.60 45.31 -15.53
N PRO A 539 -13.52 44.95 -16.46
CA PRO A 539 -14.10 45.94 -17.35
C PRO A 539 -14.74 47.02 -16.49
N ALA A 540 -14.34 48.27 -16.72
CA ALA A 540 -14.95 49.43 -16.10
C ALA A 540 -16.46 49.37 -16.37
N ALA A 541 -17.24 49.29 -15.28
CA ALA A 541 -18.70 49.34 -15.34
C ALA A 541 -19.08 50.66 -16.08
N GLY A 542 -19.63 50.51 -17.27
CA GLY A 542 -20.14 51.65 -18.03
C GLY A 542 -21.16 52.44 -17.22
N ARG A 543 -20.93 53.73 -17.03
CA ARG A 543 -21.93 54.62 -16.46
C ARG A 543 -23.13 54.68 -17.43
N PRO A 544 -24.37 54.67 -16.90
CA PRO A 544 -25.54 54.91 -17.74
C PRO A 544 -25.44 56.32 -18.36
N GLN A 545 -25.60 56.39 -19.67
CA GLN A 545 -25.81 57.69 -20.36
C GLN A 545 -27.25 58.12 -20.09
N ASP A 546 -27.42 59.33 -19.57
CA ASP A 546 -28.71 60.02 -19.47
C ASP A 546 -29.25 60.30 -20.88
N PRO A 547 -30.60 60.21 -21.10
CA PRO A 547 -31.21 60.53 -22.39
C PRO A 547 -31.20 62.04 -22.66
N PRO A 548 -31.06 62.49 -23.91
CA PRO A 548 -31.09 63.92 -24.26
C PRO A 548 -32.51 64.45 -24.11
N SER A 549 -32.56 65.69 -23.61
CA SER A 549 -33.72 66.56 -23.46
C SER A 549 -34.38 66.93 -24.79
#